data_9c2dd588f77579c98ca25337e6c94553
#
_entry.id   9c2dd588f77579c98ca25337e6c94553
#
_cell.length_a   1.000
_cell.length_b   1.000
_cell.length_c   1.000
_cell.angle_alpha   90.00
_cell.angle_beta   90.00
_cell.angle_gamma   90.00
#
_symmetry.space_group_name_H-M   'P 1'
#
loop_
_entity.id
_entity.type
_entity.pdbx_description
1 polymer ?
#
loop_
_entity_poly.entity_id
_entity_poly.type
_entity_poly.pdbx_seq_one_letter_code
_entity_poly.pdbx_strand_id
1 'polypeptide(L)'
;MNVPVFIDISLEEQAEELRAHFKSLGADISEERSEAGLEDDLQQIIAVCDASFKEGSETADVEGIMNGIVSMFALCSGDKSETLILSFCEQLSKAPTTELGLVSMKVLWTLYQSLEDTSSMRYHVYYYLVGLAGRTNQLATVYTNMANTRAMFQQSQPPLSTEQHQKLYRLLHEVLLASGRSEEAGQVMVELLGTFTTENASEAREEAQRCIVASLADPNTFLFDHLLSLKPVKFLEGELIHDLLNIFVKEKLAAYIKFYDANQGFVNGLGLKHEDNLRKMKLLSFMQLAENR
;
A
#
# COMPACT_ATOMS: atom_id res chain seq x y z
N MET A 1 5.00 21.46 11.10
CA MET A 1 4.66 21.28 9.66
C MET A 1 5.15 22.49 8.88
N ASN A 2 5.87 22.28 7.79
CA ASN A 2 6.39 23.36 6.94
C ASN A 2 5.60 23.42 5.62
N VAL A 3 4.41 23.97 5.70
CA VAL A 3 3.48 24.01 4.55
C VAL A 3 3.86 25.15 3.62
N PRO A 4 3.95 24.93 2.30
CA PRO A 4 4.18 26.00 1.34
C PRO A 4 3.04 27.02 1.35
N VAL A 5 3.38 28.28 1.19
CA VAL A 5 2.41 29.36 0.97
C VAL A 5 2.11 29.43 -0.52
N PHE A 6 0.87 29.12 -0.90
CA PHE A 6 0.45 29.14 -2.31
C PHE A 6 -0.21 30.47 -2.71
N ILE A 7 -0.80 31.17 -1.74
CA ILE A 7 -1.51 32.45 -1.94
C ILE A 7 -1.09 33.40 -0.83
N ASP A 8 -0.77 34.63 -1.17
CA ASP A 8 -0.33 35.67 -0.21
C ASP A 8 -1.52 36.46 0.36
N ILE A 9 -2.43 35.72 1.01
CA ILE A 9 -3.58 36.27 1.76
C ILE A 9 -3.64 35.59 3.13
N SER A 10 -4.40 36.15 4.05
CA SER A 10 -4.59 35.56 5.37
C SER A 10 -5.32 34.21 5.28
N LEU A 11 -5.16 33.36 6.28
CA LEU A 11 -5.86 32.06 6.31
C LEU A 11 -7.36 32.22 6.49
N GLU A 12 -7.78 33.32 7.11
CA GLU A 12 -9.18 33.74 7.22
C GLU A 12 -9.78 34.03 5.84
N GLU A 13 -9.08 34.85 5.04
CA GLU A 13 -9.50 35.15 3.66
C GLU A 13 -9.50 33.90 2.78
N GLN A 14 -8.51 33.01 2.94
CA GLN A 14 -8.49 31.72 2.23
C GLN A 14 -9.72 30.86 2.57
N ALA A 15 -10.10 30.82 3.85
CA ALA A 15 -11.29 30.08 4.27
C ALA A 15 -12.57 30.66 3.64
N GLU A 16 -12.71 31.98 3.59
CA GLU A 16 -13.85 32.66 2.96
C GLU A 16 -13.92 32.37 1.46
N GLU A 17 -12.80 32.48 0.75
CA GLU A 17 -12.73 32.18 -0.68
C GLU A 17 -13.05 30.72 -0.99
N LEU A 18 -12.52 29.77 -0.22
CA LEU A 18 -12.79 28.34 -0.39
C LEU A 18 -14.27 28.02 -0.13
N ARG A 19 -14.87 28.59 0.93
CA ARG A 19 -16.30 28.42 1.22
C ARG A 19 -17.18 28.94 0.09
N ALA A 20 -16.93 30.15 -0.38
CA ALA A 20 -17.66 30.76 -1.50
C ALA A 20 -17.51 29.93 -2.77
N HIS A 21 -16.27 29.42 -3.04
CA HIS A 21 -16.01 28.55 -4.19
C HIS A 21 -16.83 27.26 -4.13
N PHE A 22 -16.77 26.51 -3.02
CA PHE A 22 -17.51 25.25 -2.89
C PHE A 22 -19.02 25.47 -2.91
N LYS A 23 -19.50 26.57 -2.34
CA LYS A 23 -20.91 26.97 -2.43
C LYS A 23 -21.32 27.19 -3.87
N SER A 24 -20.51 27.88 -4.67
CA SER A 24 -20.76 28.11 -6.10
C SER A 24 -20.82 26.82 -6.91
N LEU A 25 -20.08 25.77 -6.47
CA LEU A 25 -20.16 24.44 -7.04
C LEU A 25 -21.40 23.64 -6.61
N GLY A 26 -22.25 24.21 -5.74
CA GLY A 26 -23.48 23.58 -5.23
C GLY A 26 -23.23 22.63 -4.04
N ALA A 27 -22.07 22.74 -3.37
CA ALA A 27 -21.84 22.00 -2.14
C ALA A 27 -22.71 22.52 -0.98
N ASP A 28 -23.00 21.65 -0.03
CA ASP A 28 -23.75 22.00 1.18
C ASP A 28 -22.84 22.62 2.23
N ILE A 29 -22.44 23.86 2.01
CA ILE A 29 -21.59 24.66 2.89
C ILE A 29 -22.12 26.11 2.94
N SER A 30 -21.97 26.76 4.10
CA SER A 30 -22.24 28.20 4.25
C SER A 30 -21.10 29.03 3.68
N GLU A 31 -21.37 30.16 3.07
CA GLU A 31 -20.34 31.16 2.69
C GLU A 31 -19.78 31.87 3.91
N GLU A 32 -20.57 31.99 5.00
CA GLU A 32 -20.10 32.57 6.24
C GLU A 32 -19.14 31.63 6.95
N ARG A 33 -18.12 32.23 7.58
CA ARG A 33 -17.14 31.51 8.38
C ARG A 33 -17.78 30.86 9.61
N SER A 34 -17.16 29.81 10.08
CA SER A 34 -17.58 29.14 11.32
C SER A 34 -17.30 30.00 12.54
N GLU A 35 -18.29 30.12 13.43
CA GLU A 35 -18.12 30.75 14.75
C GLU A 35 -17.15 29.97 15.64
N ALA A 36 -16.91 28.69 15.36
CA ALA A 36 -15.99 27.83 16.09
C ALA A 36 -14.51 28.01 15.69
N GLY A 37 -14.24 28.84 14.66
CA GLY A 37 -12.88 29.21 14.23
C GLY A 37 -12.36 28.45 13.02
N LEU A 38 -11.10 28.75 12.66
CA LEU A 38 -10.47 28.27 11.40
C LEU A 38 -10.31 26.76 11.30
N GLU A 39 -10.11 26.04 12.41
CA GLU A 39 -10.05 24.58 12.36
C GLU A 39 -11.39 23.96 11.96
N ASP A 40 -12.49 24.54 12.42
CA ASP A 40 -13.84 24.10 12.04
C ASP A 40 -14.16 24.50 10.60
N ASP A 41 -13.72 25.70 10.16
CA ASP A 41 -13.76 26.09 8.75
C ASP A 41 -13.07 25.04 7.87
N LEU A 42 -11.86 24.65 8.23
CA LEU A 42 -11.10 23.64 7.49
C LEU A 42 -11.81 22.28 7.47
N GLN A 43 -12.37 21.85 8.59
CA GLN A 43 -13.12 20.61 8.67
C GLN A 43 -14.33 20.61 7.72
N GLN A 44 -15.10 21.69 7.71
CA GLN A 44 -16.27 21.85 6.83
C GLN A 44 -15.87 21.93 5.36
N ILE A 45 -14.77 22.63 5.03
CA ILE A 45 -14.23 22.74 3.68
C ILE A 45 -13.76 21.34 3.18
N ILE A 46 -13.02 20.60 3.99
CA ILE A 46 -12.58 19.25 3.65
C ILE A 46 -13.78 18.32 3.38
N ALA A 47 -14.84 18.42 4.18
CA ALA A 47 -16.00 17.56 4.03
C ALA A 47 -16.70 17.67 2.67
N VAL A 48 -16.52 18.79 1.96
CA VAL A 48 -17.17 19.08 0.66
C VAL A 48 -16.17 19.26 -0.49
N CYS A 49 -14.87 19.08 -0.28
CA CYS A 49 -13.86 19.41 -1.28
C CYS A 49 -13.91 18.49 -2.53
N ASP A 50 -14.49 17.31 -2.42
CA ASP A 50 -14.78 16.41 -3.56
C ASP A 50 -15.79 17.01 -4.57
N ALA A 51 -16.50 18.08 -4.19
CA ALA A 51 -17.32 18.84 -5.14
C ALA A 51 -16.51 19.47 -6.30
N SER A 52 -15.18 19.61 -6.14
CA SER A 52 -14.29 20.02 -7.24
C SER A 52 -14.07 18.92 -8.29
N PHE A 53 -14.39 17.66 -8.00
CA PHE A 53 -14.22 16.54 -8.92
C PHE A 53 -15.39 16.39 -9.88
N LYS A 54 -15.79 17.49 -10.54
CA LYS A 54 -16.83 17.47 -11.56
C LYS A 54 -16.26 17.15 -12.93
N GLU A 55 -17.09 16.55 -13.77
CA GLU A 55 -16.77 16.34 -15.18
C GLU A 55 -16.54 17.71 -15.87
N GLY A 56 -15.39 17.84 -16.54
CA GLY A 56 -15.00 19.09 -17.21
C GLY A 56 -14.30 20.11 -16.33
N SER A 57 -14.00 19.81 -15.05
CA SER A 57 -13.15 20.68 -14.22
C SER A 57 -11.73 20.76 -14.78
N GLU A 58 -11.17 21.96 -14.87
CA GLU A 58 -9.76 22.12 -15.24
C GLU A 58 -8.84 21.61 -14.12
N THR A 59 -7.88 20.77 -14.48
CA THR A 59 -6.98 20.14 -13.50
C THR A 59 -6.15 21.16 -12.73
N ALA A 60 -5.75 22.26 -13.37
CA ALA A 60 -4.99 23.33 -12.74
C ALA A 60 -5.81 24.06 -11.64
N ASP A 61 -7.09 24.29 -11.91
CA ASP A 61 -7.99 24.92 -10.93
C ASP A 61 -8.20 24.02 -9.72
N VAL A 62 -8.44 22.72 -9.96
CA VAL A 62 -8.58 21.73 -8.87
C VAL A 62 -7.30 21.63 -8.05
N GLU A 63 -6.12 21.60 -8.69
CA GLU A 63 -4.83 21.59 -8.01
C GLU A 63 -4.65 22.84 -7.14
N GLY A 64 -4.98 24.01 -7.65
CA GLY A 64 -4.90 25.29 -6.92
C GLY A 64 -5.79 25.31 -5.67
N ILE A 65 -7.04 24.87 -5.82
CA ILE A 65 -8.01 24.79 -4.72
C ILE A 65 -7.53 23.82 -3.64
N MET A 66 -7.09 22.62 -4.01
CA MET A 66 -6.63 21.62 -3.06
C MET A 66 -5.32 22.07 -2.35
N ASN A 67 -4.43 22.76 -3.04
CA ASN A 67 -3.26 23.38 -2.43
C ASN A 67 -3.63 24.51 -1.46
N GLY A 68 -4.69 25.27 -1.73
CA GLY A 68 -5.25 26.21 -0.78
C GLY A 68 -5.68 25.54 0.53
N ILE A 69 -6.33 24.38 0.44
CA ILE A 69 -6.67 23.56 1.63
C ILE A 69 -5.41 23.09 2.35
N VAL A 70 -4.38 22.65 1.62
CA VAL A 70 -3.08 22.24 2.21
C VAL A 70 -2.45 23.39 3.00
N SER A 71 -2.53 24.63 2.50
CA SER A 71 -2.02 25.82 3.23
C SER A 71 -2.65 25.98 4.60
N MET A 72 -3.93 25.67 4.74
CA MET A 72 -4.66 25.78 6.00
C MET A 72 -4.20 24.76 7.07
N PHE A 73 -3.55 23.66 6.69
CA PHE A 73 -2.98 22.73 7.67
C PHE A 73 -1.87 23.34 8.53
N ALA A 74 -1.30 24.47 8.13
CA ALA A 74 -0.34 25.20 8.98
C ALA A 74 -0.93 25.64 10.32
N LEU A 75 -2.26 25.76 10.42
CA LEU A 75 -2.98 26.10 11.65
C LEU A 75 -3.16 24.93 12.60
N CYS A 76 -3.09 23.70 12.06
CA CYS A 76 -3.47 22.53 12.81
C CYS A 76 -2.32 22.03 13.66
N SER A 77 -2.60 21.76 14.92
CA SER A 77 -1.67 21.16 15.87
C SER A 77 -2.35 20.07 16.69
N GLY A 78 -1.58 19.02 17.04
CA GLY A 78 -2.07 17.95 17.90
C GLY A 78 -3.05 16.96 17.22
N ASP A 79 -3.90 16.32 18.01
CA ASP A 79 -4.75 15.18 17.59
C ASP A 79 -5.80 15.57 16.52
N LYS A 80 -6.24 16.82 16.50
CA LYS A 80 -7.17 17.29 15.46
C LYS A 80 -6.56 17.31 14.07
N SER A 81 -5.26 17.61 13.97
CA SER A 81 -4.51 17.59 12.73
C SER A 81 -4.58 16.22 12.06
N GLU A 82 -4.46 15.14 12.83
CA GLU A 82 -4.55 13.76 12.34
C GLU A 82 -5.89 13.49 11.67
N THR A 83 -6.97 13.80 12.35
CA THR A 83 -8.33 13.57 11.83
C THR A 83 -8.59 14.34 10.54
N LEU A 84 -8.12 15.59 10.47
CA LEU A 84 -8.30 16.46 9.30
C LEU A 84 -7.46 15.96 8.11
N ILE A 85 -6.20 15.55 8.33
CA ILE A 85 -5.35 14.98 7.29
C ILE A 85 -5.94 13.68 6.74
N LEU A 86 -6.42 12.79 7.61
CA LEU A 86 -7.09 11.55 7.18
C LEU A 86 -8.31 11.84 6.33
N SER A 87 -9.19 12.73 6.79
CA SER A 87 -10.39 13.13 6.08
C SER A 87 -10.06 13.72 4.70
N PHE A 88 -9.03 14.55 4.62
CA PHE A 88 -8.57 15.13 3.35
C PHE A 88 -8.02 14.07 2.39
N CYS A 89 -7.20 13.14 2.87
CA CYS A 89 -6.72 12.01 2.07
C CYS A 89 -7.87 11.15 1.53
N GLU A 90 -8.89 10.89 2.35
CA GLU A 90 -10.10 10.16 1.94
C GLU A 90 -10.83 10.89 0.82
N GLN A 91 -11.02 12.20 0.93
CA GLN A 91 -11.67 12.98 -0.12
C GLN A 91 -10.87 12.96 -1.42
N LEU A 92 -9.56 13.19 -1.37
CA LEU A 92 -8.69 13.14 -2.56
C LEU A 92 -8.68 11.75 -3.21
N SER A 93 -8.84 10.69 -2.42
CA SER A 93 -8.92 9.32 -2.93
C SER A 93 -10.17 9.06 -3.78
N LYS A 94 -11.20 9.91 -3.73
CA LYS A 94 -12.43 9.79 -4.51
C LYS A 94 -12.30 10.31 -5.94
N ALA A 95 -11.15 10.88 -6.34
CA ALA A 95 -10.92 11.38 -7.70
C ALA A 95 -11.42 10.37 -8.76
N PRO A 96 -12.39 10.74 -9.62
CA PRO A 96 -13.10 9.79 -10.47
C PRO A 96 -12.35 9.44 -11.76
N THR A 97 -11.42 10.30 -12.19
CA THR A 97 -10.64 10.12 -13.42
C THR A 97 -9.16 9.97 -13.13
N THR A 98 -8.41 9.43 -14.10
CA THR A 98 -6.95 9.33 -14.00
C THR A 98 -6.31 10.71 -13.86
N GLU A 99 -6.78 11.70 -14.59
CA GLU A 99 -6.25 13.07 -14.58
C GLU A 99 -6.43 13.73 -13.21
N LEU A 100 -7.63 13.66 -12.64
CA LEU A 100 -7.89 14.14 -11.28
C LEU A 100 -7.17 13.32 -10.21
N GLY A 101 -6.97 12.02 -10.44
CA GLY A 101 -6.12 11.18 -9.61
C GLY A 101 -4.67 11.64 -9.59
N LEU A 102 -4.11 12.05 -10.73
CA LEU A 102 -2.76 12.62 -10.82
C LEU A 102 -2.65 13.95 -10.07
N VAL A 103 -3.68 14.81 -10.17
CA VAL A 103 -3.76 16.05 -9.37
C VAL A 103 -3.77 15.73 -7.89
N SER A 104 -4.63 14.80 -7.46
CA SER A 104 -4.71 14.37 -6.07
C SER A 104 -3.37 13.82 -5.56
N MET A 105 -2.62 13.07 -6.39
CA MET A 105 -1.28 12.59 -6.05
C MET A 105 -0.28 13.74 -5.83
N LYS A 106 -0.28 14.75 -6.70
CA LYS A 106 0.60 15.92 -6.53
C LYS A 106 0.32 16.66 -5.23
N VAL A 107 -0.96 16.89 -4.94
CA VAL A 107 -1.39 17.57 -3.73
C VAL A 107 -1.00 16.77 -2.48
N LEU A 108 -1.27 15.45 -2.46
CA LEU A 108 -0.86 14.59 -1.34
C LEU A 108 0.66 14.51 -1.20
N TRP A 109 1.41 14.55 -2.30
CA TRP A 109 2.86 14.57 -2.26
C TRP A 109 3.38 15.87 -1.62
N THR A 110 2.78 17.01 -1.96
CA THR A 110 3.09 18.30 -1.33
C THR A 110 2.79 18.25 0.18
N LEU A 111 1.65 17.70 0.57
CA LEU A 111 1.31 17.50 1.97
C LEU A 111 2.31 16.57 2.68
N TYR A 112 2.68 15.45 2.06
CA TYR A 112 3.67 14.52 2.58
C TYR A 112 5.02 15.19 2.86
N GLN A 113 5.50 16.00 1.92
CA GLN A 113 6.76 16.74 2.06
C GLN A 113 6.69 17.85 3.11
N SER A 114 5.50 18.37 3.40
CA SER A 114 5.28 19.39 4.42
C SER A 114 5.32 18.85 5.85
N LEU A 115 5.14 17.54 6.00
CA LEU A 115 5.17 16.84 7.28
C LEU A 115 6.62 16.56 7.71
N GLU A 116 6.89 16.69 9.00
CA GLU A 116 8.19 16.35 9.58
C GLU A 116 8.48 14.84 9.46
N ASP A 117 9.75 14.46 9.34
CA ASP A 117 10.15 13.05 9.20
C ASP A 117 9.71 12.18 10.38
N THR A 118 9.50 12.79 11.53
CA THR A 118 8.99 12.14 12.74
C THR A 118 7.47 12.03 12.80
N SER A 119 6.74 12.70 11.90
CA SER A 119 5.28 12.72 11.94
C SER A 119 4.65 11.37 11.58
N SER A 120 3.79 10.85 12.46
CA SER A 120 2.98 9.66 12.20
C SER A 120 2.02 9.83 11.01
N MET A 121 1.68 11.08 10.67
CA MET A 121 0.79 11.40 9.56
C MET A 121 1.38 11.05 8.20
N ARG A 122 2.71 11.02 8.05
CA ARG A 122 3.37 10.60 6.80
C ARG A 122 2.93 9.20 6.36
N TYR A 123 2.71 8.29 7.29
CA TYR A 123 2.18 6.96 6.97
C TYR A 123 0.80 7.05 6.30
N HIS A 124 -0.12 7.83 6.86
CA HIS A 124 -1.48 7.95 6.33
C HIS A 124 -1.48 8.56 4.93
N VAL A 125 -0.74 9.65 4.72
CA VAL A 125 -0.62 10.28 3.40
C VAL A 125 0.01 9.33 2.39
N TYR A 126 1.07 8.63 2.76
CA TYR A 126 1.73 7.65 1.88
C TYR A 126 0.81 6.47 1.51
N TYR A 127 0.03 5.98 2.45
CA TYR A 127 -0.95 4.92 2.19
C TYR A 127 -1.92 5.31 1.06
N TYR A 128 -2.48 6.52 1.13
CA TYR A 128 -3.38 7.01 0.08
C TYR A 128 -2.64 7.33 -1.23
N LEU A 129 -1.41 7.80 -1.16
CA LEU A 129 -0.55 7.98 -2.34
C LEU A 129 -0.33 6.66 -3.09
N VAL A 130 -0.04 5.58 -2.39
CA VAL A 130 0.12 4.25 -3.01
C VAL A 130 -1.18 3.81 -3.69
N GLY A 131 -2.32 3.97 -3.04
CA GLY A 131 -3.62 3.63 -3.61
C GLY A 131 -3.94 4.42 -4.88
N LEU A 132 -3.71 5.73 -4.87
CA LEU A 132 -3.87 6.59 -6.04
C LEU A 132 -2.88 6.23 -7.16
N ALA A 133 -1.62 5.99 -6.83
CA ALA A 133 -0.58 5.60 -7.76
C ALA A 133 -0.90 4.29 -8.49
N GLY A 134 -1.52 3.33 -7.79
CA GLY A 134 -2.03 2.10 -8.39
C GLY A 134 -3.11 2.37 -9.42
N ARG A 135 -4.10 3.18 -9.09
CA ARG A 135 -5.22 3.52 -9.99
C ARG A 135 -4.81 4.36 -11.20
N THR A 136 -3.79 5.20 -11.05
CA THR A 136 -3.29 6.08 -12.12
C THR A 136 -2.12 5.48 -12.90
N ASN A 137 -1.72 4.25 -12.59
CA ASN A 137 -0.55 3.58 -13.18
C ASN A 137 0.76 4.37 -12.99
N GLN A 138 0.92 5.01 -11.83
CA GLN A 138 2.08 5.84 -11.47
C GLN A 138 2.85 5.29 -10.26
N LEU A 139 2.76 3.99 -9.99
CA LEU A 139 3.38 3.40 -8.80
C LEU A 139 4.89 3.67 -8.71
N ALA A 140 5.60 3.70 -9.84
CA ALA A 140 7.03 3.94 -9.88
C ALA A 140 7.46 5.33 -9.35
N THR A 141 6.54 6.29 -9.29
CA THR A 141 6.81 7.64 -8.74
C THR A 141 6.75 7.67 -7.21
N VAL A 142 6.06 6.71 -6.60
CA VAL A 142 5.78 6.66 -5.16
C VAL A 142 6.54 5.53 -4.47
N TYR A 143 6.69 4.40 -5.13
CA TYR A 143 7.34 3.20 -4.60
C TYR A 143 8.56 2.80 -5.42
N THR A 144 9.70 2.71 -4.78
CA THR A 144 10.97 2.24 -5.37
C THR A 144 11.25 0.78 -4.98
N ASN A 145 11.35 0.52 -3.67
CA ASN A 145 11.56 -0.80 -3.09
C ASN A 145 11.22 -0.82 -1.59
N MET A 146 11.18 -2.02 -1.01
CA MET A 146 10.84 -2.21 0.41
C MET A 146 11.84 -1.57 1.37
N ALA A 147 13.13 -1.54 1.03
CA ALA A 147 14.14 -0.92 1.88
C ALA A 147 13.89 0.59 2.03
N ASN A 148 13.58 1.27 0.93
CA ASN A 148 13.22 2.68 0.95
C ASN A 148 11.92 2.91 1.74
N THR A 149 10.90 2.08 1.52
CA THR A 149 9.63 2.20 2.26
C THR A 149 9.83 2.07 3.76
N ARG A 150 10.65 1.12 4.21
CA ARG A 150 10.99 0.99 5.65
C ARG A 150 11.75 2.22 6.17
N ALA A 151 12.71 2.73 5.40
CA ALA A 151 13.50 3.90 5.78
C ALA A 151 12.63 5.16 5.95
N MET A 152 11.59 5.33 5.12
CA MET A 152 10.66 6.47 5.19
C MET A 152 9.96 6.62 6.54
N PHE A 153 9.73 5.50 7.24
CA PHE A 153 9.00 5.49 8.51
C PHE A 153 9.85 5.16 9.73
N GLN A 154 11.17 5.00 9.54
CA GLN A 154 12.08 4.62 10.63
C GLN A 154 12.11 5.65 11.77
N GLN A 155 11.89 6.92 11.47
CA GLN A 155 11.91 8.02 12.45
C GLN A 155 10.52 8.38 12.98
N SER A 156 9.46 7.70 12.54
CA SER A 156 8.09 7.99 12.95
C SER A 156 7.91 7.92 14.47
N GLN A 157 7.22 8.89 15.02
CA GLN A 157 6.86 8.96 16.44
C GLN A 157 5.35 9.20 16.59
N PRO A 158 4.61 8.26 17.17
CA PRO A 158 5.06 6.92 17.57
C PRO A 158 5.50 6.05 16.38
N PRO A 159 6.30 4.99 16.61
CA PRO A 159 6.62 4.02 15.57
C PRO A 159 5.35 3.41 14.97
N LEU A 160 5.40 3.02 13.71
CA LEU A 160 4.27 2.35 13.07
C LEU A 160 3.90 1.05 13.82
N SER A 161 2.61 0.86 14.03
CA SER A 161 2.09 -0.38 14.60
C SER A 161 2.24 -1.55 13.61
N THR A 162 2.19 -2.77 14.12
CA THR A 162 2.18 -3.98 13.28
C THR A 162 1.00 -3.97 12.30
N GLU A 163 -0.17 -3.52 12.75
CA GLU A 163 -1.36 -3.40 11.90
C GLU A 163 -1.17 -2.40 10.75
N GLN A 164 -0.51 -1.27 11.01
CA GLN A 164 -0.17 -0.28 9.99
C GLN A 164 0.79 -0.86 8.94
N HIS A 165 1.83 -1.60 9.36
CA HIS A 165 2.71 -2.29 8.43
C HIS A 165 1.95 -3.31 7.59
N GLN A 166 1.13 -4.16 8.20
CA GLN A 166 0.35 -5.17 7.50
C GLN A 166 -0.62 -4.54 6.50
N LYS A 167 -1.30 -3.47 6.88
CA LYS A 167 -2.23 -2.74 6.00
C LYS A 167 -1.52 -2.16 4.78
N LEU A 168 -0.37 -1.52 4.98
CA LEU A 168 0.44 -0.95 3.90
C LEU A 168 0.99 -2.04 2.98
N TYR A 169 1.51 -3.13 3.54
CA TYR A 169 2.10 -4.21 2.75
C TYR A 169 1.05 -4.96 1.92
N ARG A 170 -0.17 -5.15 2.43
CA ARG A 170 -1.28 -5.69 1.64
C ARG A 170 -1.62 -4.79 0.46
N LEU A 171 -1.74 -3.49 0.68
CA LEU A 171 -1.99 -2.53 -0.39
C LEU A 171 -0.86 -2.53 -1.43
N LEU A 172 0.39 -2.47 -1.00
CA LEU A 172 1.56 -2.53 -1.91
C LEU A 172 1.58 -3.80 -2.73
N HIS A 173 1.31 -4.95 -2.09
CA HIS A 173 1.24 -6.25 -2.78
C HIS A 173 0.18 -6.24 -3.89
N GLU A 174 -1.03 -5.78 -3.59
CA GLU A 174 -2.14 -5.68 -4.55
C GLU A 174 -1.79 -4.77 -5.72
N VAL A 175 -1.28 -3.58 -5.44
CA VAL A 175 -0.93 -2.59 -6.45
C VAL A 175 0.24 -3.06 -7.33
N LEU A 176 1.23 -3.72 -6.75
CA LEU A 176 2.37 -4.30 -7.49
C LEU A 176 1.91 -5.43 -8.42
N LEU A 177 1.03 -6.31 -7.95
CA LEU A 177 0.44 -7.36 -8.80
C LEU A 177 -0.34 -6.76 -9.96
N ALA A 178 -1.20 -5.78 -9.69
CA ALA A 178 -1.99 -5.09 -10.71
C ALA A 178 -1.12 -4.37 -11.75
N SER A 179 0.08 -3.92 -11.34
CA SER A 179 1.07 -3.26 -12.20
C SER A 179 2.00 -4.25 -12.93
N GLY A 180 1.81 -5.56 -12.77
CA GLY A 180 2.64 -6.61 -13.38
C GLY A 180 4.03 -6.78 -12.75
N ARG A 181 4.29 -6.17 -11.58
CA ARG A 181 5.56 -6.24 -10.83
C ARG A 181 5.55 -7.43 -9.85
N SER A 182 5.38 -8.64 -10.37
CA SER A 182 5.12 -9.84 -9.57
C SER A 182 6.27 -10.22 -8.64
N GLU A 183 7.52 -10.04 -9.05
CA GLU A 183 8.70 -10.31 -8.21
C GLU A 183 8.71 -9.43 -6.95
N GLU A 184 8.48 -8.13 -7.12
CA GLU A 184 8.42 -7.19 -6.01
C GLU A 184 7.18 -7.42 -5.13
N ALA A 185 6.06 -7.79 -5.73
CA ALA A 185 4.88 -8.21 -4.97
C ALA A 185 5.19 -9.42 -4.08
N GLY A 186 5.97 -10.39 -4.58
CA GLY A 186 6.45 -11.53 -3.81
C GLY A 186 7.33 -11.11 -2.63
N GLN A 187 8.25 -10.17 -2.83
CA GLN A 187 9.09 -9.63 -1.75
C GLN A 187 8.24 -8.94 -0.68
N VAL A 188 7.25 -8.14 -1.07
CA VAL A 188 6.33 -7.48 -0.13
C VAL A 188 5.50 -8.51 0.64
N MET A 189 5.08 -9.61 0.01
CA MET A 189 4.35 -10.68 0.69
C MET A 189 5.21 -11.36 1.76
N VAL A 190 6.49 -11.60 1.49
CA VAL A 190 7.42 -12.15 2.49
C VAL A 190 7.58 -11.20 3.67
N GLU A 191 7.70 -9.90 3.44
CA GLU A 191 7.75 -8.88 4.49
C GLU A 191 6.45 -8.86 5.32
N LEU A 192 5.29 -8.95 4.66
CA LEU A 192 3.99 -9.04 5.32
C LEU A 192 3.94 -10.25 6.25
N LEU A 193 4.27 -11.44 5.74
CA LEU A 193 4.27 -12.67 6.52
C LEU A 193 5.28 -12.62 7.70
N GLY A 194 6.37 -11.88 7.53
CA GLY A 194 7.38 -11.65 8.57
C GLY A 194 6.87 -10.81 9.75
N THR A 195 5.76 -10.08 9.60
CA THR A 195 5.17 -9.28 10.69
C THR A 195 4.36 -10.11 11.68
N PHE A 196 4.03 -11.35 11.35
CA PHE A 196 3.22 -12.22 12.19
C PHE A 196 4.07 -12.98 13.20
N THR A 197 3.52 -13.17 14.39
CA THR A 197 4.09 -13.97 15.48
C THR A 197 3.45 -15.38 15.51
N THR A 198 3.93 -16.23 16.41
CA THR A 198 3.31 -17.55 16.60
C THR A 198 1.85 -17.47 17.08
N GLU A 199 1.51 -16.40 17.80
CA GLU A 199 0.18 -16.23 18.41
C GLU A 199 -0.88 -15.89 17.36
N ASN A 200 -0.52 -15.10 16.33
CA ASN A 200 -1.45 -14.64 15.29
C ASN A 200 -1.15 -15.20 13.90
N ALA A 201 -0.27 -16.18 13.78
CA ALA A 201 0.13 -16.79 12.50
C ALA A 201 -1.06 -17.34 11.69
N SER A 202 -2.11 -17.81 12.36
CA SER A 202 -3.34 -18.32 11.73
C SER A 202 -4.10 -17.26 10.92
N GLU A 203 -3.97 -15.99 11.27
CA GLU A 203 -4.65 -14.88 10.59
C GLU A 203 -4.14 -14.67 9.17
N ALA A 204 -2.88 -15.06 8.89
CA ALA A 204 -2.26 -14.98 7.57
C ALA A 204 -2.17 -16.34 6.85
N ARG A 205 -3.05 -17.29 7.19
CA ARG A 205 -3.04 -18.63 6.61
C ARG A 205 -3.18 -18.60 5.08
N GLU A 206 -4.14 -17.85 4.58
CA GLU A 206 -4.40 -17.76 3.13
C GLU A 206 -3.28 -17.04 2.40
N GLU A 207 -2.73 -15.96 2.97
CA GLU A 207 -1.58 -15.26 2.43
C GLU A 207 -0.35 -16.18 2.36
N ALA A 208 -0.12 -16.98 3.39
CA ALA A 208 0.98 -17.95 3.41
C ALA A 208 0.83 -19.01 2.30
N GLN A 209 -0.38 -19.56 2.13
CA GLN A 209 -0.65 -20.52 1.04
C GLN A 209 -0.42 -19.89 -0.33
N ARG A 210 -0.94 -18.68 -0.57
CA ARG A 210 -0.75 -17.95 -1.83
C ARG A 210 0.73 -17.65 -2.08
N CYS A 211 1.48 -17.26 -1.05
CA CYS A 211 2.91 -17.02 -1.15
C CYS A 211 3.69 -18.27 -1.59
N ILE A 212 3.39 -19.41 -0.99
CA ILE A 212 4.00 -20.69 -1.37
C ILE A 212 3.69 -21.01 -2.84
N VAL A 213 2.42 -20.97 -3.23
CA VAL A 213 1.99 -21.28 -4.60
C VAL A 213 2.66 -20.34 -5.62
N ALA A 214 2.66 -19.03 -5.36
CA ALA A 214 3.29 -18.06 -6.24
C ALA A 214 4.80 -18.31 -6.40
N SER A 215 5.50 -18.62 -5.30
CA SER A 215 6.93 -18.93 -5.32
C SER A 215 7.25 -20.22 -6.09
N LEU A 216 6.42 -21.26 -5.93
CA LEU A 216 6.58 -22.51 -6.66
C LEU A 216 6.27 -22.35 -8.15
N ALA A 217 5.29 -21.52 -8.50
CA ALA A 217 4.89 -21.25 -9.89
C ALA A 217 5.89 -20.35 -10.64
N ASP A 218 6.64 -19.49 -9.94
CA ASP A 218 7.63 -18.61 -10.58
C ASP A 218 8.82 -19.43 -11.12
N PRO A 219 9.07 -19.42 -12.44
CA PRO A 219 10.14 -20.19 -13.05
C PRO A 219 11.54 -19.76 -12.65
N ASN A 220 11.70 -18.55 -12.09
CA ASN A 220 12.97 -17.95 -11.72
C ASN A 220 13.31 -18.08 -10.24
N THR A 221 12.37 -18.51 -9.42
CA THR A 221 12.57 -18.70 -7.97
C THR A 221 13.02 -20.13 -7.67
N PHE A 222 14.21 -20.26 -7.09
CA PHE A 222 14.81 -21.55 -6.72
C PHE A 222 15.16 -21.65 -5.23
N LEU A 223 15.16 -20.55 -4.48
CA LEU A 223 15.48 -20.51 -3.06
C LEU A 223 14.20 -20.29 -2.24
N PHE A 224 13.80 -21.32 -1.48
CA PHE A 224 12.56 -21.33 -0.72
C PHE A 224 12.77 -21.45 0.80
N ASP A 225 14.03 -21.65 1.26
CA ASP A 225 14.36 -21.90 2.66
C ASP A 225 13.82 -20.82 3.60
N HIS A 226 13.89 -19.55 3.18
CA HIS A 226 13.42 -18.42 3.94
C HIS A 226 11.91 -18.47 4.22
N LEU A 227 11.12 -19.07 3.33
CA LEU A 227 9.67 -19.24 3.51
C LEU A 227 9.36 -20.15 4.71
N LEU A 228 10.12 -21.23 4.89
CA LEU A 228 9.96 -22.17 6.01
C LEU A 228 10.21 -21.52 7.37
N SER A 229 10.92 -20.39 7.43
CA SER A 229 11.17 -19.65 8.67
C SER A 229 10.00 -18.79 9.12
N LEU A 230 9.10 -18.42 8.20
CA LEU A 230 7.97 -17.55 8.44
C LEU A 230 6.90 -18.23 9.32
N LYS A 231 6.41 -17.53 10.35
CA LYS A 231 5.45 -18.11 11.30
C LYS A 231 4.14 -18.57 10.67
N PRO A 232 3.51 -17.82 9.73
CA PRO A 232 2.32 -18.28 9.04
C PRO A 232 2.56 -19.52 8.17
N VAL A 233 3.76 -19.68 7.59
CA VAL A 233 4.14 -20.88 6.84
C VAL A 233 4.32 -22.08 7.78
N LYS A 234 4.97 -21.89 8.92
CA LYS A 234 5.08 -22.93 9.96
C LYS A 234 3.72 -23.36 10.50
N PHE A 235 2.77 -22.44 10.57
CA PHE A 235 1.40 -22.77 10.99
C PHE A 235 0.71 -23.79 10.05
N LEU A 236 1.15 -23.88 8.78
CA LEU A 236 0.64 -24.85 7.80
C LEU A 236 1.29 -26.25 7.93
N GLU A 237 2.14 -26.47 8.92
CA GLU A 237 2.80 -27.75 9.12
C GLU A 237 1.76 -28.88 9.32
N GLY A 238 1.92 -29.97 8.59
CA GLY A 238 0.95 -31.06 8.52
C GLY A 238 -0.07 -30.93 7.39
N GLU A 239 -0.11 -29.83 6.67
CA GLU A 239 -0.93 -29.66 5.47
C GLU A 239 -0.14 -30.02 4.20
N LEU A 240 -0.84 -30.48 3.16
CA LEU A 240 -0.23 -30.87 1.87
C LEU A 240 0.58 -29.74 1.21
N ILE A 241 0.16 -28.50 1.39
CA ILE A 241 0.87 -27.34 0.83
C ILE A 241 2.25 -27.13 1.50
N HIS A 242 2.34 -27.37 2.80
CA HIS A 242 3.60 -27.30 3.53
C HIS A 242 4.51 -28.49 3.17
N ASP A 243 3.94 -29.69 3.02
CA ASP A 243 4.69 -30.86 2.57
C ASP A 243 5.26 -30.65 1.18
N LEU A 244 4.46 -30.08 0.25
CA LEU A 244 4.93 -29.74 -1.09
C LEU A 244 6.10 -28.75 -1.05
N LEU A 245 6.01 -27.69 -0.23
CA LEU A 245 7.11 -26.74 -0.05
C LEU A 245 8.37 -27.43 0.50
N ASN A 246 8.23 -28.30 1.50
CA ASN A 246 9.37 -29.05 2.06
C ASN A 246 10.05 -29.94 1.00
N ILE A 247 9.29 -30.52 0.09
CA ILE A 247 9.84 -31.32 -1.00
C ILE A 247 10.73 -30.46 -1.90
N PHE A 248 10.27 -29.25 -2.26
CA PHE A 248 11.09 -28.33 -3.08
C PHE A 248 12.33 -27.82 -2.37
N VAL A 249 12.29 -27.70 -1.02
CA VAL A 249 13.42 -27.21 -0.23
C VAL A 249 14.44 -28.32 0.06
N LYS A 250 13.99 -29.52 0.47
CA LYS A 250 14.86 -30.52 1.11
C LYS A 250 15.02 -31.79 0.31
N GLU A 251 14.06 -32.11 -0.58
CA GLU A 251 13.97 -33.39 -1.22
C GLU A 251 14.44 -33.36 -2.69
N LYS A 252 14.50 -34.50 -3.32
CA LYS A 252 14.88 -34.66 -4.73
C LYS A 252 13.67 -34.95 -5.60
N LEU A 253 13.90 -34.95 -6.91
CA LEU A 253 12.88 -35.20 -7.94
C LEU A 253 11.99 -36.43 -7.65
N ALA A 254 12.55 -37.53 -7.16
CA ALA A 254 11.81 -38.74 -6.86
C ALA A 254 10.71 -38.55 -5.80
N ALA A 255 10.99 -37.74 -4.78
CA ALA A 255 10.02 -37.41 -3.74
C ALA A 255 8.86 -36.59 -4.29
N TYR A 256 9.14 -35.63 -5.17
CA TYR A 256 8.11 -34.86 -5.85
C TYR A 256 7.19 -35.75 -6.73
N ILE A 257 7.77 -36.65 -7.53
CA ILE A 257 7.00 -37.57 -8.38
C ILE A 257 6.05 -38.40 -7.51
N LYS A 258 6.57 -39.02 -6.44
CA LYS A 258 5.75 -39.79 -5.49
C LYS A 258 4.62 -38.98 -4.87
N PHE A 259 4.91 -37.72 -4.48
CA PHE A 259 3.92 -36.81 -3.91
C PHE A 259 2.84 -36.47 -4.93
N TYR A 260 3.24 -36.15 -6.17
CA TYR A 260 2.31 -35.82 -7.24
C TYR A 260 1.40 -36.99 -7.57
N ASP A 261 1.93 -38.21 -7.72
CA ASP A 261 1.14 -39.41 -8.02
C ASP A 261 0.06 -39.65 -6.95
N ALA A 262 0.34 -39.35 -5.69
CA ALA A 262 -0.60 -39.51 -4.59
C ALA A 262 -1.58 -38.33 -4.47
N ASN A 263 -1.25 -37.14 -4.99
CA ASN A 263 -1.99 -35.89 -4.73
C ASN A 263 -2.23 -35.05 -5.99
N GLN A 264 -2.46 -35.67 -7.15
CA GLN A 264 -2.63 -34.97 -8.44
C GLN A 264 -3.72 -33.91 -8.39
N GLY A 265 -4.88 -34.25 -7.84
CA GLY A 265 -6.03 -33.33 -7.72
C GLY A 265 -5.70 -32.08 -6.88
N PHE A 266 -4.91 -32.24 -5.82
CA PHE A 266 -4.47 -31.15 -4.99
C PHE A 266 -3.51 -30.21 -5.74
N VAL A 267 -2.45 -30.75 -6.34
CA VAL A 267 -1.46 -29.94 -7.08
C VAL A 267 -2.09 -29.19 -8.24
N ASN A 268 -2.93 -29.88 -9.02
CA ASN A 268 -3.65 -29.27 -10.15
C ASN A 268 -4.66 -28.22 -9.67
N GLY A 269 -5.32 -28.44 -8.53
CA GLY A 269 -6.26 -27.50 -7.91
C GLY A 269 -5.59 -26.20 -7.43
N LEU A 270 -4.28 -26.22 -7.15
CA LEU A 270 -3.50 -25.02 -6.87
C LEU A 270 -3.14 -24.21 -8.12
N GLY A 271 -3.46 -24.71 -9.33
CA GLY A 271 -3.05 -24.09 -10.59
C GLY A 271 -1.57 -24.31 -10.95
N LEU A 272 -0.87 -25.20 -10.23
CA LEU A 272 0.52 -25.56 -10.51
C LEU A 272 0.57 -26.59 -11.65
N LYS A 273 1.45 -26.36 -12.64
CA LYS A 273 1.65 -27.29 -13.76
C LYS A 273 2.69 -28.32 -13.41
N HIS A 274 2.34 -29.57 -13.54
CA HIS A 274 3.22 -30.69 -13.24
C HIS A 274 4.54 -30.64 -14.02
N GLU A 275 4.49 -30.33 -15.32
CA GLU A 275 5.68 -30.24 -16.17
C GLU A 275 6.65 -29.14 -15.71
N ASP A 276 6.13 -27.99 -15.30
CA ASP A 276 6.95 -26.88 -14.79
C ASP A 276 7.58 -27.25 -13.45
N ASN A 277 6.84 -27.91 -12.57
CA ASN A 277 7.34 -28.44 -11.31
C ASN A 277 8.43 -29.48 -11.51
N LEU A 278 8.23 -30.41 -12.46
CA LEU A 278 9.26 -31.40 -12.83
C LEU A 278 10.55 -30.73 -13.32
N ARG A 279 10.41 -29.73 -14.19
CA ARG A 279 11.56 -28.95 -14.69
C ARG A 279 12.30 -28.27 -13.55
N LYS A 280 11.57 -27.60 -12.66
CA LYS A 280 12.14 -26.91 -11.51
C LYS A 280 12.85 -27.88 -10.55
N MET A 281 12.24 -29.02 -10.22
CA MET A 281 12.82 -30.03 -9.37
C MET A 281 14.08 -30.69 -9.97
N LYS A 282 14.13 -30.87 -11.30
CA LYS A 282 15.36 -31.33 -11.99
C LYS A 282 16.49 -30.31 -11.83
N LEU A 283 16.22 -29.03 -12.00
CA LEU A 283 17.22 -27.96 -11.83
C LEU A 283 17.70 -27.89 -10.38
N LEU A 284 16.77 -27.91 -9.41
CA LEU A 284 17.13 -27.93 -7.97
C LEU A 284 17.98 -29.14 -7.61
N SER A 285 17.63 -30.32 -8.08
CA SER A 285 18.42 -31.54 -7.84
C SER A 285 19.82 -31.46 -8.46
N PHE A 286 19.94 -30.81 -9.63
CA PHE A 286 21.25 -30.58 -10.26
C PHE A 286 22.10 -29.57 -9.48
N MET A 287 21.48 -28.46 -9.00
CA MET A 287 22.16 -27.45 -8.19
C MET A 287 22.71 -28.07 -6.89
N GLN A 288 21.93 -28.89 -6.17
CA GLN A 288 22.35 -29.60 -4.96
C GLN A 288 23.52 -30.56 -5.22
N LEU A 289 23.59 -31.20 -6.39
CA LEU A 289 24.71 -32.05 -6.77
C LEU A 289 25.97 -31.25 -7.07
N ALA A 290 25.84 -30.03 -7.56
CA ALA A 290 26.97 -29.15 -7.85
C ALA A 290 27.57 -28.53 -6.57
N GLU A 291 26.74 -28.25 -5.56
CA GLU A 291 27.21 -27.73 -4.26
C GLU A 291 27.97 -28.78 -3.41
N ASN A 292 27.70 -30.05 -3.63
CA ASN A 292 28.36 -31.17 -2.90
C ASN A 292 29.66 -31.65 -3.54
N ARG A 293 30.20 -30.90 -4.51
CA ARG A 293 31.52 -31.13 -5.12
C ARG A 293 32.51 -30.05 -4.69
#